data_2195e2e8922366b43edc035b3c4aeea5
#
_entry.id   2195e2e8922366b43edc035b3c4aeea5
#
_cell.length_a   1.000
_cell.length_b   1.000
_cell.length_c   1.000
_cell.angle_alpha   90.00
_cell.angle_beta   90.00
_cell.angle_gamma   90.00
#
_symmetry.space_group_name_H-M   'P 1'
#
loop_
_entity.id
_entity.type
_entity.pdbx_description
1 polymer ?
#
loop_
_entity_poly.entity_id
_entity_poly.type
_entity_poly.pdbx_seq_one_letter_code
_entity_poly.pdbx_strand_id
1 'polypeptide(L)'
;MHIRWNELATSDPDAAIHFYQQHFGWHQQGDMDMGPMGKYRFVQHGGVGIGAIMPKTPHMPASMWSYYIGVDDIDRAAKAVTDGGGTVIHGPVEIPGGEYSLNAIDPQGAVFRLVGPHKA
;
A
#
# COMPACT_ATOMS: atom_id res chain seq x y z
N MET A 1 -4.73 3.05 -15.92
CA MET A 1 -4.19 3.03 -14.56
C MET A 1 -5.24 2.41 -13.64
N HIS A 2 -4.88 1.38 -12.92
CA HIS A 2 -5.83 0.63 -12.10
C HIS A 2 -5.22 0.32 -10.74
N ILE A 3 -6.05 -0.18 -9.83
CA ILE A 3 -5.57 -0.62 -8.52
C ILE A 3 -4.65 -1.81 -8.73
N ARG A 4 -3.41 -1.69 -8.27
CA ARG A 4 -2.35 -2.66 -8.52
C ARG A 4 -1.97 -3.45 -7.28
N TRP A 5 -2.18 -2.90 -6.10
CA TRP A 5 -1.73 -3.50 -4.85
C TRP A 5 -2.63 -3.08 -3.71
N ASN A 6 -2.83 -3.98 -2.74
CA ASN A 6 -3.62 -3.70 -1.56
C ASN A 6 -2.76 -3.91 -0.32
N GLU A 7 -3.02 -3.14 0.72
CA GLU A 7 -2.24 -3.19 1.96
C GLU A 7 -3.17 -3.04 3.14
N LEU A 8 -3.10 -4.01 4.06
CA LEU A 8 -3.80 -3.93 5.33
C LEU A 8 -2.82 -3.53 6.42
N ALA A 9 -3.08 -2.41 7.07
CA ALA A 9 -2.40 -2.03 8.29
C ALA A 9 -3.31 -2.38 9.46
N THR A 10 -2.85 -3.23 10.37
CA THR A 10 -3.72 -3.77 11.42
C THR A 10 -3.03 -3.80 12.78
N SER A 11 -3.84 -3.75 13.83
CA SER A 11 -3.36 -3.87 15.20
C SER A 11 -2.87 -5.28 15.54
N ASP A 12 -3.28 -6.29 14.76
CA ASP A 12 -2.89 -7.69 15.00
C ASP A 12 -2.71 -8.42 13.67
N PRO A 13 -1.51 -8.37 13.08
CA PRO A 13 -1.27 -9.04 11.79
C PRO A 13 -1.49 -10.54 11.82
N ASP A 14 -1.11 -11.24 12.91
CA ASP A 14 -1.29 -12.69 13.00
C ASP A 14 -2.77 -13.06 12.96
N ALA A 15 -3.59 -12.37 13.74
CA ALA A 15 -5.03 -12.63 13.75
C ALA A 15 -5.67 -12.29 12.41
N ALA A 16 -5.22 -11.21 11.75
CA ALA A 16 -5.75 -10.82 10.44
C ALA A 16 -5.44 -11.88 9.39
N ILE A 17 -4.19 -12.35 9.34
CA ILE A 17 -3.80 -13.40 8.39
C ILE A 17 -4.64 -14.65 8.61
N HIS A 18 -4.82 -15.06 9.86
CA HIS A 18 -5.64 -16.23 10.19
C HIS A 18 -7.09 -16.06 9.72
N PHE A 19 -7.66 -14.89 9.95
CA PHE A 19 -9.03 -14.57 9.55
C PHE A 19 -9.22 -14.68 8.03
N TYR A 20 -8.35 -14.02 7.26
CA TYR A 20 -8.48 -14.03 5.80
C TYR A 20 -8.15 -15.40 5.20
N GLN A 21 -7.23 -16.15 5.80
CA GLN A 21 -6.93 -17.50 5.37
C GLN A 21 -8.13 -18.43 5.60
N GLN A 22 -8.71 -18.37 6.78
CA GLN A 22 -9.79 -19.27 7.17
C GLN A 22 -11.07 -19.01 6.38
N HIS A 23 -11.39 -17.76 6.12
CA HIS A 23 -12.68 -17.40 5.54
C HIS A 23 -12.64 -17.15 4.03
N PHE A 24 -11.51 -16.78 3.48
CA PHE A 24 -11.40 -16.39 2.08
C PHE A 24 -10.28 -17.11 1.33
N GLY A 25 -9.54 -17.97 2.00
CA GLY A 25 -8.51 -18.77 1.34
C GLY A 25 -7.26 -17.99 0.95
N TRP A 26 -7.02 -16.83 1.54
CA TRP A 26 -5.79 -16.07 1.29
C TRP A 26 -4.66 -16.65 2.13
N HIS A 27 -3.50 -16.84 1.50
CA HIS A 27 -2.35 -17.43 2.18
C HIS A 27 -1.19 -16.45 2.23
N GLN A 28 -0.50 -16.44 3.35
CA GLN A 28 0.76 -15.72 3.42
C GLN A 28 1.82 -16.47 2.62
N GLN A 29 2.55 -15.73 1.78
CA GLN A 29 3.66 -16.29 1.00
C GLN A 29 4.85 -15.35 1.10
N GLY A 30 5.69 -15.57 2.11
CA GLY A 30 6.86 -14.76 2.35
C GLY A 30 6.55 -13.48 3.11
N ASP A 31 7.61 -12.82 3.51
CA ASP A 31 7.52 -11.53 4.18
C ASP A 31 8.77 -10.71 3.90
N MET A 32 8.70 -9.43 4.26
CA MET A 32 9.82 -8.51 4.20
C MET A 32 9.96 -7.86 5.57
N ASP A 33 11.17 -7.89 6.12
CA ASP A 33 11.45 -7.24 7.39
C ASP A 33 11.57 -5.73 7.17
N MET A 34 10.77 -4.95 7.88
CA MET A 34 10.79 -3.50 7.83
C MET A 34 11.46 -2.89 9.06
N GLY A 35 12.29 -3.66 9.77
CA GLY A 35 12.98 -3.20 10.97
C GLY A 35 12.01 -2.89 12.10
N PRO A 36 12.11 -1.69 12.71
CA PRO A 36 11.24 -1.33 13.83
C PRO A 36 9.75 -1.31 13.50
N MET A 37 9.40 -1.25 12.21
CA MET A 37 8.00 -1.24 11.78
C MET A 37 7.38 -2.63 11.67
N GLY A 38 8.16 -3.69 11.93
CA GLY A 38 7.68 -5.06 11.90
C GLY A 38 7.82 -5.70 10.52
N LYS A 39 6.96 -6.66 10.24
CA LYS A 39 7.02 -7.42 9.00
C LYS A 39 5.91 -7.03 8.05
N TYR A 40 6.26 -6.97 6.76
CA TYR A 40 5.35 -6.77 5.65
C TYR A 40 5.07 -8.16 5.06
N ARG A 41 3.90 -8.73 5.36
CA ARG A 41 3.59 -10.13 5.05
C ARG A 41 2.79 -10.21 3.77
N PHE A 42 3.37 -10.80 2.74
CA PHE A 42 2.74 -10.91 1.43
C PHE A 42 1.62 -11.95 1.46
N VAL A 43 0.48 -11.63 0.89
CA VAL A 43 -0.65 -12.54 0.79
C VAL A 43 -1.02 -12.79 -0.67
N GLN A 44 -1.44 -14.02 -0.94
CA GLN A 44 -1.80 -14.44 -2.29
C GLN A 44 -3.04 -15.33 -2.26
N HIS A 45 -3.68 -15.44 -3.41
CA HIS A 45 -4.80 -16.35 -3.61
C HIS A 45 -4.71 -16.95 -5.02
N GLY A 46 -4.74 -18.28 -5.11
CA GLY A 46 -4.68 -18.96 -6.40
C GLY A 46 -3.43 -18.62 -7.23
N GLY A 47 -2.29 -18.39 -6.56
CA GLY A 47 -1.06 -18.01 -7.24
C GLY A 47 -0.96 -16.54 -7.61
N VAL A 48 -1.98 -15.74 -7.28
CA VAL A 48 -1.99 -14.30 -7.58
C VAL A 48 -1.68 -13.51 -6.31
N GLY A 49 -0.67 -12.67 -6.36
CA GLY A 49 -0.36 -11.75 -5.26
C GLY A 49 -1.45 -10.70 -5.12
N ILE A 50 -2.04 -10.60 -3.93
CA ILE A 50 -3.11 -9.68 -3.65
C ILE A 50 -2.58 -8.39 -3.04
N GLY A 51 -1.67 -8.52 -2.10
CA GLY A 51 -1.16 -7.40 -1.35
C GLY A 51 -0.38 -7.86 -0.13
N ALA A 52 -0.41 -7.08 0.92
CA ALA A 52 0.32 -7.40 2.14
C ALA A 52 -0.44 -6.98 3.39
N ILE A 53 -0.08 -7.62 4.50
CA ILE A 53 -0.61 -7.31 5.82
C ILE A 53 0.56 -6.93 6.71
N MET A 54 0.43 -5.80 7.40
CA MET A 54 1.49 -5.24 8.24
C MET A 54 0.92 -4.64 9.52
N PRO A 55 1.76 -4.42 10.54
CA PRO A 55 1.30 -3.70 11.73
C PRO A 55 0.94 -2.26 11.38
N LYS A 56 -0.14 -1.77 11.97
CA LYS A 56 -0.44 -0.34 11.84
C LYS A 56 0.53 0.47 12.69
N THR A 57 0.77 1.71 12.30
CA THR A 57 1.58 2.63 13.09
C THR A 57 0.74 3.27 14.18
N PRO A 58 1.36 3.81 15.27
CA PRO A 58 0.61 4.51 16.31
C PRO A 58 -0.15 5.74 15.79
N HIS A 59 0.24 6.26 14.65
CA HIS A 59 -0.43 7.44 14.06
C HIS A 59 -1.71 7.10 13.30
N MET A 60 -1.93 5.84 13.01
CA MET A 60 -3.15 5.40 12.33
C MET A 60 -4.26 5.20 13.37
N PRO A 61 -5.44 5.81 13.17
CA PRO A 61 -6.52 5.75 14.18
C PRO A 61 -7.16 4.37 14.29
N ALA A 62 -7.08 3.55 13.23
CA ALA A 62 -7.72 2.24 13.20
C ALA A 62 -7.02 1.32 12.22
N SER A 63 -7.27 0.02 12.33
CA SER A 63 -6.89 -0.94 11.30
C SER A 63 -7.67 -0.61 10.03
N MET A 64 -6.97 -0.59 8.89
CA MET A 64 -7.62 -0.20 7.64
C MET A 64 -6.92 -0.77 6.42
N TRP A 65 -7.71 -1.04 5.40
CA TRP A 65 -7.21 -1.35 4.06
C TRP A 65 -6.90 -0.07 3.32
N SER A 66 -5.85 -0.09 2.53
CA SER A 66 -5.55 0.94 1.54
C SER A 66 -5.07 0.27 0.26
N TYR A 67 -5.05 1.03 -0.82
CA TYR A 67 -4.64 0.49 -2.11
C TYR A 67 -3.66 1.41 -2.81
N TYR A 68 -2.98 0.83 -3.81
CA TYR A 68 -2.05 1.56 -4.66
C TYR A 68 -2.56 1.54 -6.09
N ILE A 69 -2.68 2.71 -6.70
CA ILE A 69 -2.98 2.83 -8.12
C ILE A 69 -1.66 2.79 -8.87
N GLY A 70 -1.56 1.92 -9.87
CA GLY A 70 -0.38 1.88 -10.73
C GLY A 70 -0.39 3.03 -11.71
N VAL A 71 0.71 3.79 -11.79
CA VAL A 71 0.86 4.93 -12.70
C VAL A 71 2.09 4.74 -13.57
N ASP A 72 2.11 5.42 -14.72
CA ASP A 72 3.21 5.33 -15.68
C ASP A 72 4.44 6.13 -15.24
N ASP A 73 4.22 7.21 -14.50
CA ASP A 73 5.26 8.17 -14.14
C ASP A 73 4.86 8.80 -12.81
N ILE A 74 5.59 8.44 -11.74
CA ILE A 74 5.23 8.86 -10.39
C ILE A 74 5.33 10.37 -10.20
N ASP A 75 6.27 11.02 -10.86
CA ASP A 75 6.45 12.46 -10.71
C ASP A 75 5.35 13.24 -11.40
N ARG A 76 4.95 12.79 -12.59
CA ARG A 76 3.81 13.38 -13.29
C ARG A 76 2.52 13.17 -12.48
N ALA A 77 2.36 12.00 -11.88
CA ALA A 77 1.19 11.71 -11.07
C ALA A 77 1.15 12.59 -9.81
N ALA A 78 2.29 12.80 -9.16
CA ALA A 78 2.38 13.70 -8.01
C ALA A 78 1.94 15.12 -8.38
N LYS A 79 2.41 15.61 -9.53
CA LYS A 79 2.00 16.93 -10.03
C LYS A 79 0.52 16.98 -10.33
N ALA A 80 -0.03 15.93 -10.93
CA ALA A 80 -1.46 15.86 -11.25
C ALA A 80 -2.33 15.89 -9.98
N VAL A 81 -1.89 15.22 -8.91
CA VAL A 81 -2.59 15.28 -7.62
C VAL A 81 -2.70 16.71 -7.13
N THR A 82 -1.58 17.42 -7.09
CA THR A 82 -1.53 18.80 -6.62
C THR A 82 -2.33 19.73 -7.51
N ASP A 83 -2.16 19.63 -8.82
CA ASP A 83 -2.86 20.46 -9.79
C ASP A 83 -4.38 20.22 -9.75
N GLY A 84 -4.80 19.02 -9.41
CA GLY A 84 -6.21 18.64 -9.32
C GLY A 84 -6.88 18.96 -7.99
N GLY A 85 -6.17 19.59 -7.06
CA GLY A 85 -6.73 19.97 -5.77
C GLY A 85 -6.51 18.96 -4.66
N GLY A 86 -5.77 17.90 -4.92
CA GLY A 86 -5.36 16.93 -3.89
C GLY A 86 -4.10 17.38 -3.18
N THR A 87 -3.64 16.57 -2.24
CA THR A 87 -2.43 16.86 -1.46
C THR A 87 -1.54 15.63 -1.43
N VAL A 88 -0.27 15.79 -1.78
CA VAL A 88 0.73 14.74 -1.58
C VAL A 88 1.19 14.81 -0.12
N ILE A 89 0.96 13.73 0.63
CA ILE A 89 1.30 13.67 2.06
C ILE A 89 2.76 13.25 2.25
N HIS A 90 3.22 12.29 1.45
CA HIS A 90 4.54 11.68 1.60
C HIS A 90 5.00 11.11 0.27
N GLY A 91 6.28 11.29 -0.03
CA GLY A 91 6.89 10.77 -1.25
C GLY A 91 6.87 11.79 -2.39
N PRO A 92 7.30 11.37 -3.59
CA PRO A 92 7.68 10.00 -3.96
C PRO A 92 8.91 9.49 -3.24
N VAL A 93 8.89 8.22 -2.85
CA VAL A 93 10.03 7.53 -2.26
C VAL A 93 10.26 6.21 -2.97
N GLU A 94 11.51 5.82 -3.11
CA GLU A 94 11.86 4.55 -3.74
C GLU A 94 11.45 3.39 -2.82
N ILE A 95 10.86 2.35 -3.43
CA ILE A 95 10.48 1.13 -2.74
C ILE A 95 11.31 -0.04 -3.29
N PRO A 96 11.36 -1.18 -2.58
CA PRO A 96 12.06 -2.35 -3.10
C PRO A 96 11.54 -2.75 -4.48
N GLY A 97 12.45 -3.01 -5.40
CA GLY A 97 12.13 -3.33 -6.79
C GLY A 97 12.34 -2.17 -7.75
N GLY A 98 12.71 -0.98 -7.27
CA GLY A 98 13.12 0.14 -8.11
C GLY A 98 12.01 1.08 -8.55
N GLU A 99 10.76 0.79 -8.17
CA GLU A 99 9.66 1.74 -8.39
C GLU A 99 9.57 2.72 -7.21
N TYR A 100 8.67 3.67 -7.33
CA TYR A 100 8.44 4.71 -6.33
C TYR A 100 7.00 4.70 -5.89
N SER A 101 6.75 5.10 -4.65
CA SER A 101 5.40 5.23 -4.13
C SER A 101 5.18 6.59 -3.51
N LEU A 102 3.92 7.00 -3.43
CA LEU A 102 3.53 8.20 -2.69
C LEU A 102 2.17 7.99 -2.04
N ASN A 103 1.96 8.73 -0.97
CA ASN A 103 0.68 8.78 -0.26
C ASN A 103 0.06 10.14 -0.51
N ALA A 104 -1.24 10.16 -0.75
CA ALA A 104 -1.95 11.39 -1.09
C ALA A 104 -3.36 11.40 -0.51
N ILE A 105 -3.97 12.57 -0.56
CA ILE A 105 -5.35 12.78 -0.18
C ILE A 105 -6.05 13.43 -1.36
N ASP A 106 -7.23 12.92 -1.74
CA ASP A 106 -8.02 13.52 -2.81
C ASP A 106 -8.72 14.80 -2.32
N PRO A 107 -9.37 15.58 -3.20
CA PRO A 107 -9.98 16.84 -2.80
C PRO A 107 -11.09 16.70 -1.75
N GLN A 108 -11.64 15.52 -1.53
CA GLN A 108 -12.67 15.28 -0.52
C GLN A 108 -12.11 14.65 0.76
N GLY A 109 -10.78 14.50 0.85
CA GLY A 109 -10.14 13.99 2.07
C GLY A 109 -9.91 12.50 2.11
N ALA A 110 -10.13 11.78 1.02
CA ALA A 110 -9.88 10.34 1.00
C ALA A 110 -8.40 10.05 0.75
N VAL A 111 -7.84 9.15 1.56
CA VAL A 111 -6.44 8.73 1.41
C VAL A 111 -6.34 7.71 0.28
N PHE A 112 -5.33 7.88 -0.56
CA PHE A 112 -4.99 6.90 -1.58
C PHE A 112 -3.48 6.89 -1.80
N ARG A 113 -2.99 5.86 -2.50
CA ARG A 113 -1.56 5.71 -2.75
C ARG A 113 -1.31 5.42 -4.21
N LEU A 114 -0.15 5.83 -4.69
CA LEU A 114 0.28 5.62 -6.06
C LEU A 114 1.61 4.86 -6.07
N VAL A 115 1.81 4.06 -7.10
CA VAL A 115 3.07 3.34 -7.32
C VAL A 115 3.40 3.33 -8.80
N GLY A 116 4.66 3.57 -9.13
CA GLY A 116 5.10 3.55 -10.51
C GLY A 116 6.56 3.96 -10.67
N PRO A 117 7.05 3.93 -11.90
CA PRO A 117 8.42 4.29 -12.19
C PRO A 117 8.64 5.81 -12.12
N HIS A 118 9.89 6.17 -11.84
CA HIS A 118 10.38 7.54 -12.03
C HIS A 118 10.92 7.63 -13.44
N LYS A 119 10.36 8.51 -14.25
CA LYS A 119 10.83 8.77 -15.62
C LYS A 119 11.49 10.13 -15.64
N ALA A 120 12.79 10.10 -15.81
CA ALA A 120 13.59 11.33 -15.88
C ALA A 120 13.33 12.09 -17.19
#